data_b1794b6e995d3b96103d8a4320131551
#
_entry.id   b1794b6e995d3b96103d8a4320131551
#
_cell.length_a   1.000
_cell.length_b   1.000
_cell.length_c   1.000
_cell.angle_alpha   90.00
_cell.angle_beta   90.00
_cell.angle_gamma   90.00
#
_symmetry.space_group_name_H-M   'P 1'
#
loop_
_entity.id
_entity.type
_entity.pdbx_description
1 polymer ?
#
loop_
_entity_poly.entity_id
_entity_poly.type
_entity_poly.pdbx_seq_one_letter_code
_entity_poly.pdbx_strand_id
1 'polypeptide(L)'
;MADTYDVIICGAGSGGGFLAGEIAANGSVLILDAGPHIMGDPKPGVGSPERRKTATQVNLGTWLPANRDSNRGDLFFTYPMYMDQSNPFASTAQREAKVVGGGSFVNVGAWLRPRRVDWDGFQEATGVTDWTKRAFEAHFLRAERILNVHRDSREYWNKASVLYERIALSMGIPIFETASNRQACIFCGHRLNAGMPCKYDALMSTAITQIPKALKAGATLLDNASVVNIEITNGIATGVTYERNGQTVTANARKLVVMAAGAIGTPLLLRDSGVHLKNPNVGQHLKAHPGVPIDVLLPGDDWGSDRGYQWNIHHHAMTENGEPTDAVVHASAGFPATTPWVAAAFKIGLFGRPYKDVMRQFKSRAGAFIFEMKPNVTGRVTGTRKNAVISYLVGGPYGVLEDKTIDDLVLAVRQVGEIYKKMGAYTAFPNGDDPEPVLKQQMSLFVTTSGALHPQGTCRAGVDPKTSVVDTWGMSWDVKNLMCCDASIIPNHISSNPNALIMALSSRAADYVNREILGARNVRTAADEIESEVHQ
;
A
#
# COMPACT_ATOMS: atom_id res chain seq x y z
N MET A 1 -5.50 25.70 -27.90
CA MET A 1 -5.25 26.29 -26.57
C MET A 1 -5.17 25.10 -25.60
N ALA A 2 -4.26 25.12 -24.63
CA ALA A 2 -4.18 24.08 -23.60
C ALA A 2 -5.46 24.08 -22.75
N ASP A 3 -5.98 22.91 -22.44
CA ASP A 3 -7.16 22.77 -21.57
C ASP A 3 -6.86 23.32 -20.17
N THR A 4 -7.83 23.98 -19.57
CA THR A 4 -7.65 24.66 -18.27
C THR A 4 -8.67 24.16 -17.25
N TYR A 5 -8.18 23.70 -16.11
CA TYR A 5 -8.98 23.17 -15.00
C TYR A 5 -8.74 23.97 -13.72
N ASP A 6 -9.63 23.87 -12.76
CA ASP A 6 -9.39 24.46 -11.43
C ASP A 6 -8.31 23.67 -10.69
N VAL A 7 -8.41 22.33 -10.74
CA VAL A 7 -7.49 21.42 -10.07
C VAL A 7 -7.02 20.35 -11.06
N ILE A 8 -5.72 20.07 -11.06
CA ILE A 8 -5.13 18.92 -11.76
C ILE A 8 -4.57 17.94 -10.72
N ILE A 9 -4.97 16.68 -10.80
CA ILE A 9 -4.51 15.60 -9.91
C ILE A 9 -3.64 14.64 -10.69
N CYS A 10 -2.39 14.47 -10.27
CA CYS A 10 -1.39 13.61 -10.89
C CYS A 10 -1.28 12.29 -10.15
N GLY A 11 -2.04 11.29 -10.57
CA GLY A 11 -2.20 9.96 -9.97
C GLY A 11 -3.61 9.74 -9.42
N ALA A 12 -4.27 8.69 -9.89
CA ALA A 12 -5.62 8.29 -9.48
C ALA A 12 -5.61 7.16 -8.42
N GLY A 13 -4.55 7.07 -7.62
CA GLY A 13 -4.36 6.04 -6.59
C GLY A 13 -5.23 6.26 -5.34
N SER A 14 -4.81 5.68 -4.21
CA SER A 14 -5.52 5.81 -2.91
C SER A 14 -5.72 7.27 -2.50
N GLY A 15 -4.70 8.12 -2.67
CA GLY A 15 -4.75 9.53 -2.32
C GLY A 15 -5.52 10.35 -3.35
N GLY A 16 -4.97 10.48 -4.56
CA GLY A 16 -5.54 11.35 -5.60
C GLY A 16 -6.93 10.92 -6.07
N GLY A 17 -7.18 9.60 -6.19
CA GLY A 17 -8.50 9.09 -6.54
C GLY A 17 -9.55 9.38 -5.46
N PHE A 18 -9.19 9.28 -4.17
CA PHE A 18 -10.08 9.64 -3.07
C PHE A 18 -10.38 11.14 -3.07
N LEU A 19 -9.34 11.97 -3.17
CA LEU A 19 -9.48 13.43 -3.24
C LEU A 19 -10.39 13.85 -4.40
N ALA A 20 -10.17 13.28 -5.59
CA ALA A 20 -10.97 13.60 -6.78
C ALA A 20 -12.48 13.42 -6.56
N GLY A 21 -12.87 12.29 -5.94
CA GLY A 21 -14.28 11.99 -5.65
C GLY A 21 -14.93 12.96 -4.68
N GLU A 22 -14.14 13.58 -3.81
CA GLU A 22 -14.66 14.51 -2.79
C GLU A 22 -14.70 15.98 -3.27
N ILE A 23 -13.92 16.35 -4.29
CA ILE A 23 -13.83 17.76 -4.73
C ILE A 23 -14.46 18.03 -6.09
N ALA A 24 -14.69 17.02 -6.92
CA ALA A 24 -15.11 17.21 -8.32
C ALA A 24 -16.47 17.91 -8.48
N ALA A 25 -17.33 17.88 -7.48
CA ALA A 25 -18.61 18.60 -7.49
C ALA A 25 -18.47 20.13 -7.32
N ASN A 26 -17.30 20.60 -6.87
CA ASN A 26 -17.08 21.99 -6.49
C ASN A 26 -16.09 22.74 -7.40
N GLY A 27 -15.53 22.07 -8.39
CA GLY A 27 -14.61 22.68 -9.36
C GLY A 27 -14.33 21.78 -10.55
N SER A 28 -13.79 22.34 -11.62
CA SER A 28 -13.36 21.54 -12.76
C SER A 28 -12.06 20.78 -12.43
N VAL A 29 -12.09 19.46 -12.52
CA VAL A 29 -10.98 18.57 -12.12
C VAL A 29 -10.50 17.74 -13.30
N LEU A 30 -9.19 17.78 -13.57
CA LEU A 30 -8.48 16.85 -14.44
C LEU A 30 -7.74 15.84 -13.59
N ILE A 31 -7.92 14.55 -13.88
CA ILE A 31 -7.23 13.44 -13.23
C ILE A 31 -6.35 12.77 -14.29
N LEU A 32 -5.05 12.71 -14.05
CA LEU A 32 -4.07 12.07 -14.92
C LEU A 32 -3.52 10.82 -14.23
N ASP A 33 -3.59 9.67 -14.88
CA ASP A 33 -2.96 8.44 -14.39
C ASP A 33 -2.10 7.79 -15.47
N ALA A 34 -0.89 7.39 -15.10
CA ALA A 34 0.05 6.76 -16.03
C ALA A 34 -0.35 5.32 -16.42
N GLY A 35 -1.23 4.71 -15.66
CA GLY A 35 -1.74 3.37 -15.92
C GLY A 35 -3.12 3.36 -16.57
N PRO A 36 -3.56 2.19 -17.05
CA PRO A 36 -4.86 2.03 -17.68
C PRO A 36 -6.00 2.13 -16.65
N HIS A 37 -7.14 2.64 -17.10
CA HIS A 37 -8.41 2.50 -16.39
C HIS A 37 -9.07 1.17 -16.79
N ILE A 38 -8.88 0.17 -15.95
CA ILE A 38 -9.54 -1.12 -16.13
C ILE A 38 -10.96 -1.00 -15.59
N MET A 39 -11.88 -0.66 -16.48
CA MET A 39 -13.28 -0.41 -16.12
C MET A 39 -13.96 -1.66 -15.60
N GLY A 40 -14.63 -1.52 -14.46
CA GLY A 40 -15.52 -2.53 -13.89
C GLY A 40 -16.96 -2.34 -14.35
N ASP A 41 -17.80 -3.36 -14.12
CA ASP A 41 -19.25 -3.18 -14.10
C ASP A 41 -19.58 -2.22 -12.94
N PRO A 42 -20.48 -1.24 -13.12
CA PRO A 42 -20.89 -0.35 -12.05
C PRO A 42 -21.58 -1.07 -10.88
N LYS A 43 -21.94 -2.33 -11.04
CA LYS A 43 -22.53 -3.16 -9.97
C LYS A 43 -21.42 -3.89 -9.21
N PRO A 44 -21.30 -3.66 -7.88
CA PRO A 44 -20.37 -4.42 -7.05
C PRO A 44 -20.58 -5.94 -7.18
N GLY A 45 -19.49 -6.69 -7.19
CA GLY A 45 -19.52 -8.15 -7.25
C GLY A 45 -19.63 -8.77 -8.65
N VAL A 46 -19.94 -8.00 -9.68
CA VAL A 46 -20.07 -8.54 -11.06
C VAL A 46 -18.73 -8.63 -11.78
N GLY A 47 -17.89 -7.60 -11.67
CA GLY A 47 -16.59 -7.52 -12.33
C GLY A 47 -16.68 -7.42 -13.85
N SER A 48 -15.83 -6.65 -14.48
CA SER A 48 -15.79 -6.52 -15.94
C SER A 48 -15.10 -7.71 -16.60
N PRO A 49 -15.40 -7.99 -17.89
CA PRO A 49 -14.66 -8.98 -18.66
C PRO A 49 -13.14 -8.70 -18.69
N GLU A 50 -12.74 -7.43 -18.82
CA GLU A 50 -11.35 -7.00 -18.81
C GLU A 50 -10.70 -7.27 -17.45
N ARG A 51 -11.37 -6.98 -16.35
CA ARG A 51 -10.86 -7.29 -14.99
C ARG A 51 -10.73 -8.78 -14.77
N ARG A 52 -11.73 -9.57 -15.14
CA ARG A 52 -11.65 -11.03 -15.05
C ARG A 52 -10.47 -11.58 -15.83
N LYS A 53 -10.27 -11.10 -17.06
CA LYS A 53 -9.14 -11.46 -17.91
C LYS A 53 -7.82 -11.02 -17.27
N THR A 54 -7.72 -9.77 -16.85
CA THR A 54 -6.53 -9.20 -16.19
C THR A 54 -6.18 -9.95 -14.92
N ALA A 55 -7.15 -10.18 -14.04
CA ALA A 55 -6.93 -10.92 -12.80
C ALA A 55 -6.43 -12.35 -13.05
N THR A 56 -6.94 -13.03 -14.08
CA THR A 56 -6.48 -14.36 -14.47
C THR A 56 -5.05 -14.31 -15.04
N GLN A 57 -4.71 -13.31 -15.84
CA GLN A 57 -3.37 -13.15 -16.41
C GLN A 57 -2.32 -12.77 -15.35
N VAL A 58 -2.68 -11.89 -14.43
CA VAL A 58 -1.78 -11.44 -13.35
C VAL A 58 -1.47 -12.57 -12.38
N ASN A 59 -2.40 -13.52 -12.20
CA ASN A 59 -2.24 -14.67 -11.30
C ASN A 59 -1.01 -15.55 -11.63
N LEU A 60 -0.56 -15.55 -12.87
CA LEU A 60 0.51 -16.44 -13.33
C LEU A 60 1.90 -15.80 -13.36
N GLY A 61 2.02 -14.48 -13.23
CA GLY A 61 3.28 -13.83 -13.61
C GLY A 61 3.90 -12.82 -12.65
N THR A 62 3.16 -12.19 -11.77
CA THR A 62 3.67 -11.00 -11.05
C THR A 62 4.63 -11.30 -9.91
N TRP A 63 4.73 -12.55 -9.46
CA TRP A 63 5.57 -12.94 -8.33
C TRP A 63 6.80 -13.75 -8.69
N LEU A 64 6.94 -14.16 -9.95
CA LEU A 64 8.12 -14.88 -10.38
C LEU A 64 9.22 -13.89 -10.76
N PRO A 65 10.35 -13.83 -10.03
CA PRO A 65 11.49 -12.97 -10.40
C PRO A 65 12.06 -13.29 -11.80
N ALA A 66 11.84 -14.52 -12.27
CA ALA A 66 12.32 -14.98 -13.58
C ALA A 66 11.42 -14.60 -14.76
N ASN A 67 10.21 -14.11 -14.51
CA ASN A 67 9.26 -13.79 -15.57
C ASN A 67 8.98 -12.28 -15.64
N ARG A 68 10.04 -11.52 -15.96
CA ARG A 68 9.93 -10.07 -16.24
C ARG A 68 8.97 -9.77 -17.40
N ASP A 69 8.69 -10.75 -18.25
CA ASP A 69 7.88 -10.62 -19.49
C ASP A 69 6.46 -11.16 -19.38
N SER A 70 6.02 -11.68 -18.22
CA SER A 70 4.71 -12.25 -18.13
C SER A 70 3.62 -11.19 -17.89
N ASN A 71 3.04 -10.89 -18.92
CA ASN A 71 1.65 -10.53 -19.26
C ASN A 71 0.99 -9.29 -18.66
N ARG A 72 1.40 -8.70 -17.54
CA ARG A 72 0.85 -7.44 -17.00
C ARG A 72 1.86 -6.66 -16.16
N GLY A 73 3.12 -6.73 -16.51
CA GLY A 73 4.15 -5.81 -16.00
C GLY A 73 3.84 -4.33 -16.31
N ASP A 74 2.96 -4.11 -17.30
CA ASP A 74 2.41 -2.80 -17.65
C ASP A 74 1.55 -2.17 -16.53
N LEU A 75 1.02 -2.98 -15.59
CA LEU A 75 0.29 -2.49 -14.41
C LEU A 75 1.19 -2.07 -13.24
N PHE A 76 2.50 -2.17 -13.38
CA PHE A 76 3.44 -1.80 -12.34
C PHE A 76 4.60 -1.01 -12.90
N PHE A 77 4.96 0.06 -12.19
CA PHE A 77 6.30 0.62 -12.30
C PHE A 77 7.27 -0.31 -11.59
N THR A 78 8.43 -0.50 -12.16
CA THR A 78 9.52 -1.28 -11.58
C THR A 78 10.75 -0.38 -11.51
N TYR A 79 11.17 -0.06 -10.30
CA TYR A 79 12.34 0.78 -10.06
C TYR A 79 13.49 -0.07 -9.53
N PRO A 80 14.74 0.16 -9.99
CA PRO A 80 15.90 -0.44 -9.36
C PRO A 80 15.96 -0.03 -7.89
N MET A 81 16.19 -1.00 -7.02
CA MET A 81 16.33 -0.78 -5.60
C MET A 81 17.72 -1.28 -5.16
N TYR A 82 18.43 -0.43 -4.46
CA TYR A 82 19.75 -0.71 -3.96
C TYR A 82 19.71 -0.76 -2.43
N MET A 83 20.22 -1.85 -1.88
CA MET A 83 20.27 -2.07 -0.44
C MET A 83 21.54 -1.49 0.18
N ASP A 84 22.60 -1.37 -0.61
CA ASP A 84 23.85 -0.77 -0.23
C ASP A 84 24.51 -0.17 -1.49
N GLN A 85 25.05 1.04 -1.37
CA GLN A 85 25.77 1.67 -2.46
C GLN A 85 27.09 0.96 -2.80
N SER A 86 27.61 0.14 -1.88
CA SER A 86 28.85 -0.63 -2.06
C SER A 86 28.65 -1.95 -2.81
N ASN A 87 27.40 -2.46 -2.92
CA ASN A 87 27.12 -3.72 -3.59
C ASN A 87 26.07 -3.58 -4.71
N PRO A 88 26.47 -3.23 -5.93
CA PRO A 88 25.57 -3.07 -7.06
C PRO A 88 24.88 -4.39 -7.50
N PHE A 89 25.32 -5.55 -7.02
CA PHE A 89 24.71 -6.85 -7.31
C PHE A 89 23.57 -7.22 -6.37
N ALA A 90 23.38 -6.48 -5.25
CA ALA A 90 22.25 -6.63 -4.35
C ALA A 90 21.03 -5.84 -4.85
N SER A 91 20.84 -5.72 -6.16
CA SER A 91 19.73 -4.96 -6.73
C SER A 91 18.44 -5.79 -6.75
N THR A 92 17.38 -5.21 -6.25
CA THR A 92 16.02 -5.70 -6.38
C THR A 92 15.13 -4.63 -6.98
N ALA A 93 13.87 -4.94 -7.14
CA ALA A 93 12.94 -4.01 -7.75
C ALA A 93 11.87 -3.58 -6.75
N GLN A 94 11.77 -2.28 -6.51
CA GLN A 94 10.59 -1.68 -5.91
C GLN A 94 9.48 -1.64 -6.96
N ARG A 95 8.31 -2.14 -6.60
CA ARG A 95 7.13 -2.12 -7.48
C ARG A 95 6.08 -1.18 -6.94
N GLU A 96 5.56 -0.32 -7.81
CA GLU A 96 4.45 0.58 -7.54
C GLU A 96 3.32 0.31 -8.54
N ALA A 97 2.08 0.36 -8.08
CA ALA A 97 0.94 0.16 -8.96
C ALA A 97 0.84 1.26 -10.02
N LYS A 98 0.72 0.84 -11.29
CA LYS A 98 0.52 1.69 -12.46
C LYS A 98 -0.84 1.37 -13.07
N VAL A 99 -1.88 1.79 -12.40
CA VAL A 99 -3.28 1.53 -12.79
C VAL A 99 -4.18 2.51 -12.06
N VAL A 100 -5.27 2.94 -12.67
CA VAL A 100 -6.30 3.75 -11.99
C VAL A 100 -6.80 3.01 -10.75
N GLY A 101 -6.78 3.67 -9.60
CA GLY A 101 -7.00 3.07 -8.28
C GLY A 101 -5.70 2.76 -7.52
N GLY A 102 -4.56 2.73 -8.22
CA GLY A 102 -3.24 2.55 -7.60
C GLY A 102 -3.17 1.39 -6.61
N GLY A 103 -2.49 1.61 -5.50
CA GLY A 103 -2.36 0.62 -4.43
C GLY A 103 -3.68 0.10 -3.89
N SER A 104 -4.75 0.91 -3.83
CA SER A 104 -6.07 0.47 -3.37
C SER A 104 -6.72 -0.56 -4.29
N PHE A 105 -6.35 -0.57 -5.57
CA PHE A 105 -6.86 -1.50 -6.57
C PHE A 105 -6.18 -2.88 -6.50
N VAL A 106 -4.91 -2.91 -6.09
CA VAL A 106 -4.07 -4.12 -6.10
C VAL A 106 -3.74 -4.67 -4.71
N ASN A 107 -4.10 -3.98 -3.61
CA ASN A 107 -3.86 -4.45 -2.25
C ASN A 107 -4.76 -5.63 -1.86
N VAL A 108 -4.55 -6.19 -0.67
CA VAL A 108 -5.35 -7.32 -0.14
C VAL A 108 -6.66 -6.90 0.51
N GLY A 109 -6.87 -5.59 0.72
CA GLY A 109 -8.08 -5.07 1.35
C GLY A 109 -8.09 -5.14 2.88
N ALA A 110 -6.97 -5.44 3.52
CA ALA A 110 -6.86 -5.33 4.97
C ALA A 110 -6.89 -3.85 5.38
N TRP A 111 -7.74 -3.55 6.37
CA TRP A 111 -7.94 -2.19 6.85
C TRP A 111 -7.52 -2.06 8.30
N LEU A 112 -6.42 -1.36 8.52
CA LEU A 112 -5.85 -1.11 9.84
C LEU A 112 -5.61 0.40 10.00
N ARG A 113 -6.11 0.95 11.10
CA ARG A 113 -5.84 2.35 11.47
C ARG A 113 -4.51 2.45 12.23
N PRO A 114 -3.80 3.58 12.15
CA PRO A 114 -2.62 3.83 12.95
C PRO A 114 -2.90 3.68 14.46
N ARG A 115 -1.93 3.16 15.19
CA ARG A 115 -1.98 3.08 16.65
C ARG A 115 -1.62 4.44 17.28
N ARG A 116 -1.87 4.58 18.60
CA ARG A 116 -1.53 5.80 19.35
C ARG A 116 -0.07 6.20 19.17
N VAL A 117 0.83 5.25 19.27
CA VAL A 117 2.28 5.43 19.14
C VAL A 117 2.72 6.00 17.76
N ASP A 118 1.90 5.89 16.74
CA ASP A 118 2.20 6.46 15.42
C ASP A 118 2.00 7.97 15.41
N TRP A 119 0.93 8.46 16.06
CA TRP A 119 0.66 9.89 16.19
C TRP A 119 1.74 10.61 17.02
N ASP A 120 2.16 9.99 18.11
CA ASP A 120 3.27 10.49 18.93
C ASP A 120 4.57 10.54 18.11
N GLY A 121 4.85 9.49 17.31
CA GLY A 121 6.01 9.43 16.41
C GLY A 121 5.96 10.41 15.24
N PHE A 122 4.77 10.85 14.79
CA PHE A 122 4.65 11.91 13.78
C PHE A 122 5.02 13.26 14.37
N GLN A 123 4.52 13.55 15.58
CA GLN A 123 4.87 14.78 16.31
C GLN A 123 6.37 14.85 16.60
N GLU A 124 6.96 13.76 17.05
CA GLU A 124 8.40 13.69 17.34
C GLU A 124 9.24 13.92 16.07
N ALA A 125 8.85 13.31 14.95
CA ALA A 125 9.62 13.37 13.71
C ALA A 125 9.59 14.73 13.00
N THR A 126 8.45 15.44 13.05
CA THR A 126 8.23 16.64 12.23
C THR A 126 7.44 17.75 12.91
N GLY A 127 7.11 17.62 14.20
CA GLY A 127 6.40 18.63 14.98
C GLY A 127 4.90 18.76 14.69
N VAL A 128 4.29 17.83 13.95
CA VAL A 128 2.86 17.88 13.58
C VAL A 128 1.97 17.61 14.80
N THR A 129 1.51 18.63 15.46
CA THR A 129 0.65 18.53 16.66
C THR A 129 -0.84 18.42 16.35
N ASP A 130 -1.27 18.80 15.16
CA ASP A 130 -2.64 18.72 14.66
C ASP A 130 -2.99 17.34 14.07
N TRP A 131 -1.98 16.45 13.88
CA TRP A 131 -2.20 15.08 13.47
C TRP A 131 -2.39 14.18 14.70
N THR A 132 -3.61 14.05 15.13
CA THR A 132 -3.99 13.22 16.30
C THR A 132 -5.06 12.22 15.91
N LYS A 133 -5.17 11.13 16.69
CA LYS A 133 -6.25 10.16 16.52
C LYS A 133 -7.62 10.85 16.49
N ARG A 134 -7.85 11.83 17.40
CA ARG A 134 -9.12 12.57 17.50
C ARG A 134 -9.38 13.41 16.25
N ALA A 135 -8.38 14.14 15.76
CA ALA A 135 -8.53 15.00 14.58
C ALA A 135 -8.81 14.20 13.30
N PHE A 136 -8.34 12.95 13.25
CA PHE A 136 -8.52 12.09 12.08
C PHE A 136 -9.74 11.13 12.18
N GLU A 137 -10.40 11.03 13.33
CA GLU A 137 -11.50 10.07 13.53
C GLU A 137 -12.61 10.22 12.48
N ALA A 138 -13.09 11.44 12.26
CA ALA A 138 -14.13 11.71 11.26
C ALA A 138 -13.69 11.35 9.83
N HIS A 139 -12.43 11.60 9.50
CA HIS A 139 -11.87 11.28 8.18
C HIS A 139 -11.73 9.77 7.96
N PHE A 140 -11.37 9.00 8.99
CA PHE A 140 -11.41 7.54 8.93
C PHE A 140 -12.83 7.03 8.72
N LEU A 141 -13.79 7.52 9.51
CA LEU A 141 -15.19 7.11 9.41
C LEU A 141 -15.78 7.41 8.03
N ARG A 142 -15.48 8.60 7.45
CA ARG A 142 -15.89 8.92 6.07
C ARG A 142 -15.29 7.91 5.07
N ALA A 143 -13.99 7.64 5.14
CA ALA A 143 -13.32 6.70 4.25
C ALA A 143 -13.87 5.27 4.41
N GLU A 144 -14.09 4.81 5.63
CA GLU A 144 -14.64 3.50 5.94
C GLU A 144 -16.07 3.31 5.41
N ARG A 145 -16.89 4.34 5.52
CA ARG A 145 -18.24 4.33 4.95
C ARG A 145 -18.20 4.22 3.43
N ILE A 146 -17.40 5.06 2.77
CA ILE A 146 -17.26 5.07 1.30
C ILE A 146 -16.77 3.73 0.78
N LEU A 147 -15.86 3.10 1.50
CA LEU A 147 -15.22 1.84 1.09
C LEU A 147 -15.91 0.61 1.67
N ASN A 148 -17.02 0.77 2.36
CA ASN A 148 -17.74 -0.32 3.02
C ASN A 148 -16.82 -1.19 3.90
N VAL A 149 -16.04 -0.54 4.76
CA VAL A 149 -15.13 -1.24 5.67
C VAL A 149 -15.91 -1.93 6.79
N HIS A 150 -15.69 -3.21 6.94
CA HIS A 150 -16.35 -4.02 7.98
C HIS A 150 -15.48 -5.23 8.38
N ARG A 151 -15.85 -5.88 9.46
CA ARG A 151 -15.36 -7.21 9.81
C ARG A 151 -16.29 -8.26 9.24
N ASP A 152 -15.71 -9.30 8.65
CA ASP A 152 -16.51 -10.40 8.11
C ASP A 152 -17.08 -11.26 9.23
N SER A 153 -18.31 -11.74 9.05
CA SER A 153 -18.89 -12.74 9.95
C SER A 153 -17.99 -13.98 10.03
N ARG A 154 -17.88 -14.55 11.22
CA ARG A 154 -17.04 -15.73 11.49
C ARG A 154 -17.43 -16.96 10.69
N GLU A 155 -18.66 -17.03 10.21
CA GLU A 155 -19.13 -18.10 9.32
C GLU A 155 -18.38 -18.16 7.97
N TYR A 156 -17.82 -17.01 7.55
CA TYR A 156 -17.00 -16.93 6.33
C TYR A 156 -15.50 -17.15 6.58
N TRP A 157 -15.12 -17.40 7.82
CA TRP A 157 -13.73 -17.72 8.14
C TRP A 157 -13.39 -19.12 7.69
N ASN A 158 -12.18 -19.27 7.18
CA ASN A 158 -11.68 -20.60 6.85
C ASN A 158 -11.24 -21.37 8.10
N LYS A 159 -11.17 -22.68 7.97
CA LYS A 159 -10.82 -23.59 9.08
C LYS A 159 -9.43 -23.28 9.65
N ALA A 160 -8.47 -22.89 8.80
CA ALA A 160 -7.11 -22.59 9.24
C ALA A 160 -7.08 -21.36 10.15
N SER A 161 -7.79 -20.27 9.78
CA SER A 161 -7.87 -19.06 10.61
C SER A 161 -8.52 -19.34 11.97
N VAL A 162 -9.61 -20.14 12.00
CA VAL A 162 -10.31 -20.49 13.25
C VAL A 162 -9.40 -21.31 14.17
N LEU A 163 -8.67 -22.27 13.63
CA LEU A 163 -7.76 -23.10 14.43
C LEU A 163 -6.52 -22.32 14.87
N TYR A 164 -5.98 -21.48 13.98
CA TYR A 164 -4.86 -20.58 14.30
C TYR A 164 -5.19 -19.67 15.48
N GLU A 165 -6.35 -18.98 15.43
CA GLU A 165 -6.83 -18.15 16.53
C GLU A 165 -6.89 -18.91 17.86
N ARG A 166 -7.53 -20.09 17.86
CA ARG A 166 -7.67 -20.90 19.07
C ARG A 166 -6.33 -21.25 19.69
N ILE A 167 -5.37 -21.67 18.85
CA ILE A 167 -4.05 -22.06 19.34
C ILE A 167 -3.27 -20.84 19.82
N ALA A 168 -3.26 -19.74 19.07
CA ALA A 168 -2.59 -18.52 19.46
C ALA A 168 -3.09 -17.98 20.82
N LEU A 169 -4.43 -17.96 21.02
CA LEU A 169 -5.03 -17.57 22.30
C LEU A 169 -4.62 -18.52 23.43
N SER A 170 -4.51 -19.83 23.18
CA SER A 170 -4.04 -20.80 24.19
C SER A 170 -2.55 -20.62 24.55
N MET A 171 -1.80 -19.93 23.71
CA MET A 171 -0.40 -19.56 23.95
C MET A 171 -0.25 -18.14 24.56
N GLY A 172 -1.35 -17.47 24.92
CA GLY A 172 -1.33 -16.13 25.45
C GLY A 172 -1.09 -15.03 24.40
N ILE A 173 -1.20 -15.33 23.12
CA ILE A 173 -1.05 -14.37 22.03
C ILE A 173 -2.41 -13.76 21.71
N PRO A 174 -2.63 -12.46 21.95
CA PRO A 174 -3.88 -11.77 21.62
C PRO A 174 -4.11 -11.73 20.11
N ILE A 175 -5.30 -12.11 19.67
CA ILE A 175 -5.72 -12.07 18.26
C ILE A 175 -6.72 -10.97 18.04
N PHE A 176 -6.56 -10.23 16.96
CA PHE A 176 -7.44 -9.16 16.53
C PHE A 176 -8.08 -9.48 15.18
N GLU A 177 -9.37 -9.21 15.06
CA GLU A 177 -10.05 -9.29 13.78
C GLU A 177 -9.61 -8.14 12.86
N THR A 178 -9.26 -8.48 11.63
CA THR A 178 -8.89 -7.50 10.61
C THR A 178 -10.13 -7.07 9.83
N ALA A 179 -10.46 -5.79 9.87
CA ALA A 179 -11.48 -5.25 9.00
C ALA A 179 -11.00 -5.21 7.53
N SER A 180 -11.95 -5.17 6.60
CA SER A 180 -11.65 -5.15 5.17
C SER A 180 -12.63 -4.26 4.39
N ASN A 181 -12.14 -3.64 3.31
CA ASN A 181 -12.93 -2.79 2.44
C ASN A 181 -13.50 -3.59 1.26
N ARG A 182 -14.62 -4.29 1.50
CA ARG A 182 -15.26 -5.14 0.49
C ARG A 182 -16.77 -4.96 0.46
N GLN A 183 -17.36 -5.22 -0.70
CA GLN A 183 -18.82 -5.25 -0.88
C GLN A 183 -19.18 -6.39 -1.84
N ALA A 184 -20.25 -7.13 -1.51
CA ALA A 184 -20.71 -8.27 -2.30
C ALA A 184 -19.60 -9.30 -2.62
N CYS A 185 -18.68 -9.54 -1.67
CA CYS A 185 -17.65 -10.54 -1.81
C CYS A 185 -18.25 -11.95 -1.80
N ILE A 186 -17.88 -12.76 -2.77
CA ILE A 186 -18.32 -14.17 -2.86
C ILE A 186 -17.34 -15.14 -2.20
N PHE A 187 -16.35 -14.65 -1.48
CA PHE A 187 -15.34 -15.44 -0.74
C PHE A 187 -14.66 -16.52 -1.58
N CYS A 188 -14.35 -16.21 -2.83
CA CYS A 188 -13.76 -17.16 -3.79
C CYS A 188 -12.27 -17.45 -3.56
N GLY A 189 -11.65 -16.96 -2.50
CA GLY A 189 -10.22 -17.10 -2.22
C GLY A 189 -9.28 -16.37 -3.20
N HIS A 190 -9.81 -15.67 -4.19
CA HIS A 190 -9.04 -15.11 -5.29
C HIS A 190 -8.02 -14.03 -4.87
N ARG A 191 -8.28 -13.30 -3.77
CA ARG A 191 -7.45 -12.18 -3.33
C ARG A 191 -6.43 -12.54 -2.24
N LEU A 192 -5.91 -13.71 -2.31
CA LEU A 192 -4.83 -14.14 -1.42
C LEU A 192 -3.49 -13.47 -1.72
N ASN A 193 -3.31 -12.93 -2.94
CA ASN A 193 -2.08 -12.27 -3.34
C ASN A 193 -2.29 -10.77 -3.50
N ALA A 194 -1.47 -9.97 -2.83
CA ALA A 194 -1.28 -8.57 -3.19
C ALA A 194 -0.80 -8.45 -4.64
N GLY A 195 -1.22 -7.41 -5.33
CA GLY A 195 -0.85 -7.19 -6.72
C GLY A 195 -1.88 -7.65 -7.75
N MET A 196 -3.04 -8.15 -7.31
CA MET A 196 -4.09 -8.59 -8.23
C MET A 196 -5.40 -7.83 -8.06
N PRO A 197 -6.01 -7.33 -9.14
CA PRO A 197 -7.34 -6.75 -9.08
C PRO A 197 -8.39 -7.82 -8.75
N CYS A 198 -9.45 -7.43 -8.04
CA CYS A 198 -10.58 -8.32 -7.80
C CYS A 198 -11.37 -8.53 -9.08
N LYS A 199 -11.48 -9.76 -9.55
CA LYS A 199 -12.23 -10.08 -10.78
C LYS A 199 -13.75 -9.87 -10.68
N TYR A 200 -14.26 -9.70 -9.47
CA TYR A 200 -15.70 -9.48 -9.19
C TYR A 200 -16.00 -8.05 -8.73
N ASP A 201 -15.01 -7.16 -8.73
CA ASP A 201 -15.13 -5.78 -8.24
C ASP A 201 -15.60 -5.66 -6.78
N ALA A 202 -15.43 -6.70 -6.00
CA ALA A 202 -15.82 -6.73 -4.59
C ALA A 202 -14.86 -5.95 -3.67
N LEU A 203 -13.62 -5.67 -4.10
CA LEU A 203 -12.71 -4.81 -3.37
C LEU A 203 -13.04 -3.34 -3.66
N MET A 204 -13.47 -2.63 -2.63
CA MET A 204 -13.82 -1.21 -2.71
C MET A 204 -12.55 -0.36 -2.79
N SER A 205 -11.99 -0.24 -3.98
CA SER A 205 -10.88 0.66 -4.31
C SER A 205 -11.39 2.03 -4.74
N THR A 206 -10.51 3.01 -4.84
CA THR A 206 -10.86 4.32 -5.42
C THR A 206 -11.36 4.20 -6.86
N ALA A 207 -10.86 3.23 -7.65
CA ALA A 207 -11.33 2.96 -9.01
C ALA A 207 -12.80 2.51 -9.06
N ILE A 208 -13.32 1.89 -7.99
CA ILE A 208 -14.70 1.41 -7.90
C ILE A 208 -15.61 2.43 -7.23
N THR A 209 -15.09 3.23 -6.33
CA THR A 209 -15.89 4.15 -5.50
C THR A 209 -15.75 5.61 -5.94
N GLN A 210 -14.59 6.18 -5.77
CA GLN A 210 -14.39 7.63 -5.87
C GLN A 210 -14.16 8.12 -7.30
N ILE A 211 -13.49 7.34 -8.15
CA ILE A 211 -13.31 7.72 -9.56
C ILE A 211 -14.67 7.78 -10.29
N PRO A 212 -15.58 6.79 -10.19
CA PRO A 212 -16.91 6.92 -10.77
C PRO A 212 -17.71 8.11 -10.21
N LYS A 213 -17.57 8.41 -8.90
CA LYS A 213 -18.18 9.59 -8.27
C LYS A 213 -17.65 10.89 -8.89
N ALA A 214 -16.33 11.01 -9.07
CA ALA A 214 -15.71 12.18 -9.68
C ALA A 214 -16.17 12.38 -11.14
N LEU A 215 -16.17 11.30 -11.93
CA LEU A 215 -16.63 11.33 -13.33
C LEU A 215 -18.11 11.73 -13.43
N LYS A 216 -18.96 11.21 -12.55
CA LYS A 216 -20.37 11.62 -12.50
C LYS A 216 -20.55 13.09 -12.12
N ALA A 217 -19.64 13.64 -11.34
CA ALA A 217 -19.62 15.06 -10.99
C ALA A 217 -18.99 15.97 -12.06
N GLY A 218 -18.54 15.41 -13.20
CA GLY A 218 -18.00 16.18 -14.33
C GLY A 218 -16.47 16.25 -14.39
N ALA A 219 -15.73 15.51 -13.55
CA ALA A 219 -14.28 15.44 -13.69
C ALA A 219 -13.87 14.73 -14.99
N THR A 220 -12.73 15.12 -15.53
CA THR A 220 -12.10 14.44 -16.67
C THR A 220 -11.01 13.49 -16.16
N LEU A 221 -11.05 12.24 -16.57
CA LEU A 221 -9.99 11.26 -16.33
C LEU A 221 -9.29 10.94 -17.65
N LEU A 222 -7.98 11.09 -17.66
CA LEU A 222 -7.12 10.62 -18.74
C LEU A 222 -6.21 9.51 -18.17
N ASP A 223 -6.47 8.30 -18.59
CA ASP A 223 -5.63 7.14 -18.31
C ASP A 223 -4.49 7.02 -19.33
N ASN A 224 -3.48 6.19 -19.03
CA ASN A 224 -2.26 6.08 -19.84
C ASN A 224 -1.64 7.47 -20.14
N ALA A 225 -1.83 8.41 -19.22
CA ALA A 225 -1.36 9.79 -19.28
C ALA A 225 -0.28 10.00 -18.20
N SER A 226 0.97 9.87 -18.61
CA SER A 226 2.13 9.96 -17.71
C SER A 226 2.57 11.42 -17.55
N VAL A 227 2.35 12.01 -16.38
CA VAL A 227 2.87 13.35 -16.07
C VAL A 227 4.39 13.32 -16.11
N VAL A 228 4.99 14.29 -16.79
CA VAL A 228 6.44 14.39 -17.01
C VAL A 228 7.06 15.64 -16.38
N ASN A 229 6.27 16.69 -16.18
CA ASN A 229 6.74 17.94 -15.59
C ASN A 229 5.60 18.69 -14.89
N ILE A 230 5.92 19.43 -13.84
CA ILE A 230 5.06 20.44 -13.23
C ILE A 230 5.47 21.79 -13.82
N GLU A 231 4.53 22.51 -14.42
CA GLU A 231 4.76 23.85 -14.93
C GLU A 231 4.80 24.83 -13.76
N ILE A 232 5.97 25.42 -13.51
CA ILE A 232 6.19 26.37 -12.41
C ILE A 232 6.62 27.70 -12.98
N THR A 233 5.80 28.73 -12.75
CA THR A 233 6.07 30.10 -13.17
C THR A 233 6.14 31.01 -11.94
N ASN A 234 7.26 31.71 -11.74
CA ASN A 234 7.46 32.60 -10.60
C ASN A 234 7.17 31.95 -9.22
N GLY A 235 7.52 30.66 -9.06
CA GLY A 235 7.30 29.93 -7.81
C GLY A 235 5.85 29.46 -7.59
N ILE A 236 5.02 29.49 -8.63
CA ILE A 236 3.61 29.06 -8.60
C ILE A 236 3.44 27.90 -9.58
N ALA A 237 2.83 26.81 -9.16
CA ALA A 237 2.43 25.74 -10.06
C ALA A 237 1.23 26.21 -10.90
N THR A 238 1.39 26.18 -12.21
CA THR A 238 0.40 26.69 -13.19
C THR A 238 -0.19 25.61 -14.08
N GLY A 239 0.30 24.38 -13.97
CA GLY A 239 -0.17 23.26 -14.76
C GLY A 239 0.79 22.08 -14.72
N VAL A 240 0.62 21.17 -15.66
CA VAL A 240 1.48 20.01 -15.86
C VAL A 240 1.65 19.69 -17.34
N THR A 241 2.80 19.12 -17.68
CA THR A 241 3.02 18.46 -18.97
C THR A 241 2.96 16.97 -18.77
N TYR A 242 2.25 16.27 -19.66
CA TYR A 242 2.09 14.82 -19.63
C TYR A 242 2.25 14.22 -21.03
N GLU A 243 2.64 12.95 -21.07
CA GLU A 243 2.74 12.15 -22.28
C GLU A 243 1.56 11.18 -22.36
N ARG A 244 0.86 11.19 -23.52
CA ARG A 244 -0.24 10.28 -23.81
C ARG A 244 -0.26 9.95 -25.29
N ASN A 245 -0.35 8.66 -25.63
CA ASN A 245 -0.39 8.18 -27.03
C ASN A 245 0.76 8.71 -27.91
N GLY A 246 1.96 8.82 -27.32
CA GLY A 246 3.16 9.34 -27.99
C GLY A 246 3.18 10.87 -28.19
N GLN A 247 2.21 11.59 -27.65
CA GLN A 247 2.15 13.04 -27.69
C GLN A 247 2.45 13.65 -26.32
N THR A 248 3.18 14.75 -26.33
CA THR A 248 3.42 15.58 -25.14
C THR A 248 2.40 16.72 -25.15
N VAL A 249 1.62 16.81 -24.07
CA VAL A 249 0.52 17.76 -23.92
C VAL A 249 0.65 18.52 -22.61
N THR A 250 0.33 19.81 -22.62
CA THR A 250 0.28 20.64 -21.41
C THR A 250 -1.18 20.92 -21.04
N ALA A 251 -1.52 20.79 -19.76
CA ALA A 251 -2.77 21.20 -19.16
C ALA A 251 -2.50 22.29 -18.10
N ASN A 252 -3.35 23.33 -18.06
CA ASN A 252 -3.21 24.45 -17.13
C ASN A 252 -4.10 24.28 -15.90
N ALA A 253 -3.57 24.58 -14.72
CA ALA A 253 -4.30 24.66 -13.46
C ALA A 253 -4.52 26.11 -13.02
N ARG A 254 -5.77 26.48 -12.77
CA ARG A 254 -6.09 27.84 -12.26
C ARG A 254 -5.78 27.99 -10.78
N LYS A 255 -5.95 26.91 -9.98
CA LYS A 255 -5.94 26.99 -8.52
C LYS A 255 -4.96 26.04 -7.85
N LEU A 256 -4.88 24.78 -8.32
CA LEU A 256 -4.09 23.77 -7.63
C LEU A 256 -3.60 22.66 -8.56
N VAL A 257 -2.34 22.26 -8.36
CA VAL A 257 -1.76 21.01 -8.87
C VAL A 257 -1.54 20.07 -7.68
N VAL A 258 -2.07 18.84 -7.76
CA VAL A 258 -1.94 17.84 -6.72
C VAL A 258 -1.06 16.68 -7.20
N MET A 259 0.02 16.44 -6.49
CA MET A 259 0.89 15.27 -6.69
C MET A 259 0.38 14.11 -5.86
N ALA A 260 -0.01 13.03 -6.52
CA ALA A 260 -0.56 11.82 -5.89
C ALA A 260 -0.07 10.54 -6.57
N ALA A 261 1.18 10.57 -7.04
CA ALA A 261 1.83 9.49 -7.78
C ALA A 261 2.50 8.44 -6.86
N GLY A 262 2.18 8.47 -5.55
CA GLY A 262 2.71 7.54 -4.54
C GLY A 262 4.07 7.96 -4.00
N ALA A 263 4.56 7.20 -3.01
CA ALA A 263 5.78 7.56 -2.28
C ALA A 263 7.06 7.50 -3.13
N ILE A 264 7.02 6.88 -4.30
CA ILE A 264 8.15 6.85 -5.23
C ILE A 264 7.93 7.81 -6.40
N GLY A 265 6.76 7.80 -7.00
CA GLY A 265 6.46 8.65 -8.16
C GLY A 265 6.40 10.14 -7.85
N THR A 266 5.80 10.52 -6.71
CA THR A 266 5.67 11.93 -6.30
C THR A 266 7.03 12.61 -6.13
N PRO A 267 7.99 12.11 -5.33
CA PRO A 267 9.29 12.76 -5.23
C PRO A 267 10.05 12.77 -6.56
N LEU A 268 9.93 11.75 -7.41
CA LEU A 268 10.57 11.75 -8.73
C LEU A 268 10.03 12.86 -9.63
N LEU A 269 8.71 13.09 -9.66
CA LEU A 269 8.09 14.18 -10.40
C LEU A 269 8.50 15.56 -9.87
N LEU A 270 8.56 15.73 -8.55
CA LEU A 270 9.09 16.95 -7.93
C LEU A 270 10.55 17.18 -8.29
N ARG A 271 11.35 16.12 -8.40
CA ARG A 271 12.75 16.20 -8.81
C ARG A 271 12.90 16.50 -10.29
N ASP A 272 12.13 15.87 -11.17
CA ASP A 272 12.10 16.19 -12.60
C ASP A 272 11.75 17.67 -12.86
N SER A 273 10.88 18.24 -12.02
CA SER A 273 10.44 19.64 -12.09
C SER A 273 11.33 20.62 -11.31
N GLY A 274 12.46 20.17 -10.78
CA GLY A 274 13.47 21.03 -10.12
C GLY A 274 13.11 21.47 -8.69
N VAL A 275 12.01 21.00 -8.10
CA VAL A 275 11.58 21.40 -6.74
C VAL A 275 12.61 21.01 -5.68
N HIS A 276 13.28 19.86 -5.86
CA HIS A 276 14.35 19.39 -4.97
C HIS A 276 15.55 20.33 -4.87
N LEU A 277 15.75 21.22 -5.83
CA LEU A 277 16.84 22.20 -5.79
C LEU A 277 16.57 23.30 -4.74
N LYS A 278 15.31 23.52 -4.39
CA LYS A 278 14.88 24.43 -3.33
C LYS A 278 14.70 23.71 -2.00
N ASN A 279 14.18 22.47 -2.05
CA ASN A 279 13.93 21.66 -0.85
C ASN A 279 14.67 20.31 -0.94
N PRO A 280 15.82 20.18 -0.27
CA PRO A 280 16.61 18.95 -0.30
C PRO A 280 15.94 17.75 0.38
N ASN A 281 14.83 17.97 1.13
CA ASN A 281 14.08 16.87 1.74
C ASN A 281 13.26 16.06 0.72
N VAL A 282 13.05 16.57 -0.51
CA VAL A 282 12.35 15.84 -1.57
C VAL A 282 13.07 14.52 -1.89
N GLY A 283 12.39 13.42 -1.65
CA GLY A 283 12.89 12.07 -1.83
C GLY A 283 13.66 11.52 -0.63
N GLN A 284 13.85 12.30 0.44
CA GLN A 284 14.46 11.80 1.68
C GLN A 284 13.41 11.08 2.55
N HIS A 285 13.88 10.46 3.64
CA HIS A 285 13.03 9.84 4.66
C HIS A 285 12.10 8.74 4.15
N LEU A 286 12.49 8.04 3.08
CA LEU A 286 11.76 6.86 2.62
C LEU A 286 11.69 5.83 3.76
N LYS A 287 10.49 5.45 4.11
CA LYS A 287 10.17 4.38 5.05
C LYS A 287 9.43 3.28 4.32
N ALA A 288 9.58 2.04 4.77
CA ALA A 288 8.86 0.90 4.23
C ALA A 288 8.82 -0.23 5.26
N HIS A 289 7.96 -1.22 5.04
CA HIS A 289 7.81 -2.37 5.92
C HIS A 289 8.44 -3.60 5.25
N PRO A 290 9.56 -4.14 5.77
CA PRO A 290 10.03 -5.44 5.36
C PRO A 290 9.04 -6.52 5.81
N GLY A 291 8.87 -7.55 5.00
CA GLY A 291 7.90 -8.60 5.29
C GLY A 291 8.41 -10.00 5.00
N VAL A 292 7.98 -10.97 5.81
CA VAL A 292 8.34 -12.38 5.71
C VAL A 292 7.09 -13.22 5.53
N PRO A 293 6.89 -13.92 4.39
CA PRO A 293 5.85 -14.91 4.27
C PRO A 293 6.25 -16.20 4.98
N ILE A 294 5.30 -16.81 5.66
CA ILE A 294 5.40 -18.19 6.16
C ILE A 294 4.31 -19.00 5.48
N ASP A 295 4.72 -20.09 4.86
CA ASP A 295 3.82 -21.04 4.24
C ASP A 295 4.02 -22.42 4.85
N VAL A 296 2.92 -23.13 5.11
CA VAL A 296 2.93 -24.46 5.71
C VAL A 296 2.02 -25.41 4.97
N LEU A 297 2.31 -26.70 5.07
CA LEU A 297 1.42 -27.77 4.68
C LEU A 297 0.84 -28.41 5.95
N LEU A 298 -0.48 -28.48 5.98
CA LEU A 298 -1.25 -29.09 7.06
C LEU A 298 -1.78 -30.47 6.63
N PRO A 299 -2.04 -31.39 7.55
CA PRO A 299 -2.59 -32.71 7.23
C PRO A 299 -4.03 -32.59 6.70
N GLY A 300 -4.36 -33.36 5.66
CA GLY A 300 -5.67 -33.30 5.00
C GLY A 300 -5.75 -32.25 3.92
N ASP A 301 -6.94 -32.02 3.37
CA ASP A 301 -7.17 -31.22 2.17
C ASP A 301 -8.33 -30.20 2.28
N ASP A 302 -8.84 -29.94 3.47
CA ASP A 302 -9.98 -29.04 3.69
C ASP A 302 -9.66 -27.91 4.68
N TRP A 303 -8.63 -27.14 4.38
CA TRP A 303 -8.25 -25.99 5.20
C TRP A 303 -8.79 -24.65 4.70
N GLY A 304 -9.48 -24.65 3.56
CA GLY A 304 -10.15 -23.49 3.01
C GLY A 304 -9.21 -22.48 2.34
N SER A 305 -8.04 -22.92 1.87
CA SER A 305 -7.12 -22.06 1.10
C SER A 305 -7.69 -21.59 -0.23
N ASP A 306 -8.75 -22.20 -0.72
CA ASP A 306 -9.48 -21.88 -1.96
C ASP A 306 -10.78 -21.10 -1.71
N ARG A 307 -11.12 -20.78 -0.46
CA ARG A 307 -12.36 -20.08 -0.10
C ARG A 307 -12.18 -19.23 1.16
N GLY A 308 -13.13 -18.37 1.40
CA GLY A 308 -13.13 -17.47 2.54
C GLY A 308 -12.27 -16.23 2.32
N TYR A 309 -12.23 -15.36 3.30
CA TYR A 309 -11.30 -14.25 3.37
C TYR A 309 -10.05 -14.67 4.12
N GLN A 310 -8.91 -14.35 3.56
CA GLN A 310 -7.64 -14.93 3.98
C GLN A 310 -6.87 -14.05 4.97
N TRP A 311 -7.26 -12.79 5.15
CA TRP A 311 -6.59 -11.81 6.00
C TRP A 311 -7.51 -11.30 7.11
N ASN A 312 -8.27 -12.21 7.71
CA ASN A 312 -9.31 -11.88 8.68
C ASN A 312 -8.81 -11.72 10.12
N ILE A 313 -7.58 -12.12 10.39
CA ILE A 313 -6.97 -11.98 11.72
C ILE A 313 -5.53 -11.45 11.63
N HIS A 314 -5.15 -10.71 12.66
CA HIS A 314 -3.77 -10.30 12.87
C HIS A 314 -3.41 -10.29 14.35
N HIS A 315 -2.14 -10.30 14.63
CA HIS A 315 -1.59 -10.13 15.98
C HIS A 315 -0.20 -9.53 15.93
N HIS A 316 0.30 -9.08 17.08
CA HIS A 316 1.71 -8.76 17.26
C HIS A 316 2.48 -10.00 17.74
N ALA A 317 3.75 -10.12 17.38
CA ALA A 317 4.62 -11.03 18.11
C ALA A 317 4.80 -10.51 19.54
N MET A 318 4.78 -11.43 20.51
CA MET A 318 4.80 -11.10 21.92
C MET A 318 6.15 -11.45 22.54
N THR A 319 6.76 -10.54 23.28
CA THR A 319 7.97 -10.83 24.06
C THR A 319 7.66 -11.84 25.18
N GLU A 320 8.67 -12.37 25.81
CA GLU A 320 8.52 -13.28 26.99
C GLU A 320 7.79 -12.61 28.16
N ASN A 321 7.89 -11.30 28.27
CA ASN A 321 7.19 -10.50 29.29
C ASN A 321 5.74 -10.15 28.91
N GLY A 322 5.25 -10.65 27.74
CA GLY A 322 3.90 -10.38 27.26
C GLY A 322 3.71 -9.00 26.63
N GLU A 323 4.78 -8.30 26.26
CA GLU A 323 4.71 -7.02 25.55
C GLU A 323 4.68 -7.24 24.04
N PRO A 324 3.85 -6.48 23.29
CA PRO A 324 3.80 -6.59 21.85
C PRO A 324 5.03 -5.95 21.20
N THR A 325 5.61 -6.65 20.23
CA THR A 325 6.66 -6.09 19.35
C THR A 325 6.06 -5.26 18.20
N ASP A 326 6.91 -4.67 17.38
CA ASP A 326 6.50 -4.00 16.14
C ASP A 326 6.30 -4.97 14.95
N ALA A 327 6.60 -6.27 15.14
CA ALA A 327 6.29 -7.31 14.16
C ALA A 327 4.80 -7.69 14.19
N VAL A 328 4.09 -7.37 13.10
CA VAL A 328 2.67 -7.67 12.92
C VAL A 328 2.50 -8.87 12.01
N VAL A 329 1.78 -9.87 12.50
CA VAL A 329 1.47 -11.11 11.80
C VAL A 329 0.05 -11.04 11.26
N HIS A 330 -0.10 -11.19 9.95
CA HIS A 330 -1.38 -11.44 9.31
C HIS A 330 -1.48 -12.93 9.00
N ALA A 331 -2.28 -13.65 9.77
CA ALA A 331 -2.51 -15.07 9.52
C ALA A 331 -3.58 -15.28 8.45
N SER A 332 -3.38 -16.28 7.60
CA SER A 332 -4.27 -16.62 6.50
C SER A 332 -4.37 -18.15 6.30
N ALA A 333 -5.36 -18.59 5.54
CA ALA A 333 -5.50 -19.99 5.15
C ALA A 333 -4.53 -20.43 4.04
N GLY A 334 -3.53 -19.64 3.77
CA GLY A 334 -2.56 -19.94 2.73
C GLY A 334 -2.78 -19.10 1.47
N PHE A 335 -1.69 -18.94 0.75
CA PHE A 335 -1.71 -18.26 -0.52
C PHE A 335 -2.18 -19.22 -1.61
N PRO A 336 -3.05 -18.79 -2.55
CA PRO A 336 -3.41 -19.68 -3.64
C PRO A 336 -2.17 -20.08 -4.42
N ALA A 337 -2.21 -21.25 -4.75
CA ALA A 337 -1.39 -22.20 -5.46
C ALA A 337 -0.17 -21.73 -6.23
N THR A 338 0.00 -20.52 -6.62
CA THR A 338 0.93 -20.30 -7.73
C THR A 338 2.17 -19.52 -7.43
N THR A 339 2.19 -18.65 -6.42
CA THR A 339 3.27 -17.66 -6.44
C THR A 339 4.27 -17.74 -5.30
N PRO A 340 3.91 -17.72 -4.03
CA PRO A 340 4.91 -17.85 -2.97
C PRO A 340 5.52 -19.23 -2.92
N TRP A 341 4.73 -20.28 -3.21
CA TRP A 341 5.21 -21.64 -3.25
C TRP A 341 6.13 -21.95 -4.42
N VAL A 342 5.90 -21.37 -5.58
CA VAL A 342 6.87 -21.45 -6.67
C VAL A 342 8.20 -20.83 -6.22
N ALA A 343 8.15 -19.63 -5.64
CA ALA A 343 9.35 -18.99 -5.12
C ALA A 343 9.97 -19.77 -3.96
N ALA A 344 9.15 -20.27 -3.02
CA ALA A 344 9.61 -21.11 -1.92
C ALA A 344 10.20 -22.43 -2.40
N ALA A 345 9.52 -23.14 -3.30
CA ALA A 345 10.02 -24.39 -3.88
C ALA A 345 11.35 -24.18 -4.61
N PHE A 346 11.50 -23.10 -5.35
CA PHE A 346 12.78 -22.74 -5.96
C PHE A 346 13.87 -22.49 -4.91
N LYS A 347 13.55 -21.76 -3.85
CA LYS A 347 14.50 -21.43 -2.78
C LYS A 347 14.97 -22.65 -1.99
N ILE A 348 14.07 -23.62 -1.76
CA ILE A 348 14.40 -24.88 -1.08
C ILE A 348 14.88 -25.98 -2.05
N GLY A 349 15.10 -25.64 -3.33
CA GLY A 349 15.66 -26.55 -4.31
C GLY A 349 14.73 -27.68 -4.76
N LEU A 350 13.42 -27.51 -4.64
CA LEU A 350 12.46 -28.50 -5.16
C LEU A 350 12.27 -28.35 -6.66
N PHE A 351 12.55 -29.43 -7.39
CA PHE A 351 12.37 -29.51 -8.85
C PHE A 351 11.65 -30.79 -9.25
N GLY A 352 11.04 -30.79 -10.41
CA GLY A 352 10.44 -31.98 -11.01
C GLY A 352 9.23 -32.50 -10.23
N ARG A 353 9.24 -33.78 -9.87
CA ARG A 353 8.13 -34.44 -9.18
C ARG A 353 7.88 -33.89 -7.77
N PRO A 354 8.88 -33.71 -6.90
CA PRO A 354 8.66 -33.12 -5.56
C PRO A 354 7.99 -31.75 -5.62
N TYR A 355 8.39 -30.91 -6.57
CA TYR A 355 7.73 -29.62 -6.82
C TYR A 355 6.25 -29.80 -7.19
N LYS A 356 5.95 -30.70 -8.14
CA LYS A 356 4.57 -30.97 -8.57
C LYS A 356 3.71 -31.52 -7.43
N ASP A 357 4.27 -32.35 -6.56
CA ASP A 357 3.55 -32.94 -5.42
C ASP A 357 3.19 -31.87 -4.38
N VAL A 358 4.09 -30.93 -4.10
CA VAL A 358 3.77 -29.75 -3.27
C VAL A 358 2.70 -28.89 -3.92
N MET A 359 2.78 -28.65 -5.24
CA MET A 359 1.80 -27.83 -5.95
C MET A 359 0.39 -28.44 -5.99
N ARG A 360 0.27 -29.76 -5.97
CA ARG A 360 -1.02 -30.47 -5.90
C ARG A 360 -1.73 -30.31 -4.55
N GLN A 361 -0.99 -30.03 -3.50
CA GLN A 361 -1.50 -29.94 -2.12
C GLN A 361 -2.01 -28.53 -1.76
N PHE A 362 -2.51 -27.75 -2.74
CA PHE A 362 -2.89 -26.37 -2.49
C PHE A 362 -4.00 -26.20 -1.44
N LYS A 363 -4.88 -27.19 -1.25
CA LYS A 363 -5.94 -27.18 -0.25
C LYS A 363 -5.44 -27.45 1.17
N SER A 364 -4.25 -28.04 1.29
CA SER A 364 -3.57 -28.31 2.56
C SER A 364 -2.73 -27.15 3.06
N ARG A 365 -2.73 -26.03 2.38
CA ARG A 365 -1.89 -24.89 2.71
C ARG A 365 -2.51 -23.99 3.73
N ALA A 366 -1.66 -23.46 4.58
CA ALA A 366 -1.92 -22.30 5.39
C ALA A 366 -0.66 -21.43 5.41
N GLY A 367 -0.78 -20.20 5.87
CA GLY A 367 0.36 -19.32 5.94
C GLY A 367 0.08 -18.06 6.74
N ALA A 368 1.12 -17.29 6.93
CA ALA A 368 1.07 -15.97 7.52
C ALA A 368 2.00 -15.03 6.77
N PHE A 369 1.73 -13.76 6.83
CA PHE A 369 2.64 -12.72 6.39
C PHE A 369 3.00 -11.85 7.60
N ILE A 370 4.28 -11.77 7.89
CA ILE A 370 4.82 -10.99 9.00
C ILE A 370 5.39 -9.70 8.43
N PHE A 371 5.00 -8.58 8.99
CA PHE A 371 5.57 -7.27 8.68
C PHE A 371 6.29 -6.72 9.90
N GLU A 372 7.51 -6.26 9.73
CA GLU A 372 8.07 -5.31 10.69
C GLU A 372 7.59 -3.91 10.35
N MET A 373 6.77 -3.35 11.23
CA MET A 373 6.06 -2.10 10.97
C MET A 373 6.86 -0.85 11.34
N LYS A 374 7.86 -0.98 12.21
CA LYS A 374 8.72 0.13 12.61
C LYS A 374 10.21 -0.22 12.52
N PRO A 375 10.66 -0.70 11.35
CA PRO A 375 12.08 -0.99 11.18
C PRO A 375 12.87 0.31 11.28
N ASN A 376 14.00 0.28 11.95
CA ASN A 376 14.87 1.44 12.05
C ASN A 376 15.69 1.68 10.76
N VAL A 377 14.99 1.69 9.64
CA VAL A 377 15.57 1.88 8.32
C VAL A 377 15.03 3.15 7.70
N THR A 378 15.92 3.99 7.23
CA THR A 378 15.57 5.17 6.44
C THR A 378 16.18 5.04 5.06
N GLY A 379 15.37 5.26 4.04
CA GLY A 379 15.80 5.25 2.67
C GLY A 379 15.67 6.60 1.99
N ARG A 380 15.96 6.61 0.70
CA ARG A 380 15.77 7.77 -0.15
C ARG A 380 15.43 7.38 -1.58
N VAL A 381 14.73 8.29 -2.26
CA VAL A 381 14.44 8.25 -3.68
C VAL A 381 15.22 9.39 -4.35
N THR A 382 16.11 9.04 -5.26
CA THR A 382 16.96 10.02 -5.97
C THR A 382 16.92 9.77 -7.48
N GLY A 383 17.60 10.60 -8.25
CA GLY A 383 17.55 10.54 -9.70
C GLY A 383 16.29 11.21 -10.26
N THR A 384 15.87 10.78 -11.41
CA THR A 384 14.68 11.22 -12.16
C THR A 384 13.83 9.98 -12.49
N ARG A 385 12.65 10.16 -13.06
CA ARG A 385 11.82 9.01 -13.47
C ARG A 385 12.49 8.08 -14.48
N LYS A 386 13.43 8.62 -15.30
CA LYS A 386 14.18 7.82 -16.28
C LYS A 386 15.32 7.03 -15.66
N ASN A 387 15.90 7.52 -14.56
CA ASN A 387 17.04 6.93 -13.87
C ASN A 387 16.83 6.95 -12.35
N ALA A 388 15.65 6.57 -11.90
CA ALA A 388 15.30 6.50 -10.49
C ALA A 388 16.22 5.55 -9.74
N VAL A 389 16.71 6.00 -8.59
CA VAL A 389 17.49 5.20 -7.65
C VAL A 389 16.76 5.22 -6.31
N ILE A 390 16.34 4.03 -5.87
CA ILE A 390 15.76 3.81 -4.57
C ILE A 390 16.81 3.12 -3.73
N SER A 391 17.24 3.76 -2.64
CA SER A 391 18.21 3.18 -1.73
C SER A 391 17.67 3.23 -0.31
N TYR A 392 17.86 2.12 0.42
CA TYR A 392 17.67 2.08 1.86
C TYR A 392 19.03 2.26 2.52
N LEU A 393 19.13 3.27 3.38
CA LEU A 393 20.34 3.51 4.16
C LEU A 393 20.35 2.52 5.31
N VAL A 394 21.45 1.85 5.39
CA VAL A 394 21.61 0.67 6.16
C VAL A 394 22.68 0.93 7.22
N GLY A 395 22.36 0.70 8.46
CA GLY A 395 23.30 0.67 9.58
C GLY A 395 23.14 -0.64 10.34
N GLY A 396 24.20 -1.39 10.49
CA GLY A 396 24.24 -2.63 11.25
C GLY A 396 25.11 -3.70 10.60
N PRO A 397 25.49 -4.75 11.33
CA PRO A 397 26.43 -5.77 10.85
C PRO A 397 25.91 -6.59 9.65
N TYR A 398 24.62 -6.49 9.35
CA TYR A 398 23.96 -7.22 8.23
C TYR A 398 23.56 -6.30 7.07
N GLY A 399 23.97 -5.06 7.13
CA GLY A 399 23.85 -4.14 6.00
C GLY A 399 22.46 -3.53 5.80
N VAL A 400 21.34 -3.95 6.41
CA VAL A 400 19.99 -3.44 6.12
C VAL A 400 19.12 -3.18 7.34
N LEU A 401 19.17 -4.02 8.34
CA LEU A 401 18.25 -3.96 9.47
C LEU A 401 19.03 -3.94 10.78
N GLU A 402 18.60 -3.11 11.71
CA GLU A 402 19.12 -3.16 13.07
C GLU A 402 18.75 -4.49 13.73
N ASP A 403 19.55 -4.90 14.71
CA ASP A 403 19.36 -6.15 15.45
C ASP A 403 17.93 -6.30 15.99
N LYS A 404 17.35 -5.22 16.55
CA LYS A 404 15.96 -5.23 17.03
C LYS A 404 14.94 -5.64 15.95
N THR A 405 15.06 -5.13 14.73
CA THR A 405 14.15 -5.48 13.62
C THR A 405 14.25 -6.97 13.28
N ILE A 406 15.47 -7.50 13.28
CA ILE A 406 15.71 -8.92 13.03
C ILE A 406 15.17 -9.75 14.18
N ASP A 407 15.41 -9.36 15.43
CA ASP A 407 14.96 -10.07 16.63
C ASP A 407 13.43 -10.15 16.68
N ASP A 408 12.73 -9.05 16.41
CA ASP A 408 11.27 -9.01 16.35
C ASP A 408 10.72 -9.95 15.25
N LEU A 409 11.35 -9.97 14.07
CA LEU A 409 10.98 -10.88 12.98
C LEU A 409 11.28 -12.36 13.32
N VAL A 410 12.44 -12.64 13.92
CA VAL A 410 12.82 -13.98 14.38
C VAL A 410 11.81 -14.50 15.41
N LEU A 411 11.48 -13.65 16.39
CA LEU A 411 10.47 -13.97 17.40
C LEU A 411 9.12 -14.28 16.77
N ALA A 412 8.67 -13.43 15.83
CA ALA A 412 7.41 -13.64 15.12
C ALA A 412 7.40 -14.94 14.32
N VAL A 413 8.48 -15.25 13.60
CA VAL A 413 8.60 -16.51 12.83
C VAL A 413 8.56 -17.72 13.77
N ARG A 414 9.24 -17.69 14.90
CA ARG A 414 9.21 -18.75 15.91
C ARG A 414 7.80 -18.96 16.46
N GLN A 415 7.12 -17.91 16.87
CA GLN A 415 5.75 -18.00 17.41
C GLN A 415 4.76 -18.54 16.37
N VAL A 416 4.81 -18.04 15.14
CA VAL A 416 3.98 -18.51 14.03
C VAL A 416 4.28 -19.97 13.72
N GLY A 417 5.57 -20.35 13.70
CA GLY A 417 6.02 -21.73 13.51
C GLY A 417 5.45 -22.67 14.56
N GLU A 418 5.50 -22.28 15.85
CA GLU A 418 4.93 -23.08 16.95
C GLU A 418 3.41 -23.20 16.86
N ILE A 419 2.70 -22.14 16.45
CA ILE A 419 1.24 -22.21 16.20
C ILE A 419 0.95 -23.24 15.11
N TYR A 420 1.62 -23.16 13.96
CA TYR A 420 1.41 -24.09 12.86
C TYR A 420 1.85 -25.53 13.19
N LYS A 421 2.90 -25.71 13.96
CA LYS A 421 3.30 -27.04 14.48
C LYS A 421 2.20 -27.65 15.34
N LYS A 422 1.58 -26.88 16.25
CA LYS A 422 0.42 -27.31 17.03
C LYS A 422 -0.83 -27.57 16.17
N MET A 423 -0.94 -26.96 14.99
CA MET A 423 -1.96 -27.29 13.98
C MET A 423 -1.66 -28.58 13.22
N GLY A 424 -0.50 -29.20 13.45
CA GLY A 424 -0.07 -30.43 12.79
C GLY A 424 0.69 -30.18 11.48
N ALA A 425 1.25 -28.98 11.26
CA ALA A 425 2.06 -28.73 10.08
C ALA A 425 3.26 -29.68 10.02
N TYR A 426 3.48 -30.26 8.85
CA TYR A 426 4.59 -31.19 8.59
C TYR A 426 5.67 -30.61 7.67
N THR A 427 5.38 -29.47 7.06
CA THR A 427 6.35 -28.70 6.26
C THR A 427 6.08 -27.23 6.46
N ALA A 428 7.12 -26.46 6.74
CA ALA A 428 7.06 -25.00 6.89
C ALA A 428 8.15 -24.31 6.05
N PHE A 429 7.87 -23.10 5.60
CA PHE A 429 8.86 -22.22 5.00
C PHE A 429 8.77 -20.82 5.66
N PRO A 430 9.87 -20.22 6.12
CA PRO A 430 11.24 -20.77 6.15
C PRO A 430 11.35 -22.04 7.00
N ASN A 431 12.13 -23.01 6.51
CA ASN A 431 12.26 -24.30 7.14
C ASN A 431 13.40 -24.27 8.18
N GLY A 432 13.17 -24.88 9.35
CA GLY A 432 14.18 -25.11 10.36
C GLY A 432 13.72 -24.79 11.78
N ASP A 433 14.32 -25.50 12.72
CA ASP A 433 14.14 -25.25 14.17
C ASP A 433 14.81 -23.92 14.59
N ASP A 434 15.75 -23.40 13.78
CA ASP A 434 16.36 -22.10 13.96
C ASP A 434 16.18 -21.21 12.70
N PRO A 435 15.18 -20.30 12.71
CA PRO A 435 14.95 -19.39 11.60
C PRO A 435 16.00 -18.27 11.47
N GLU A 436 16.79 -18.01 12.49
CA GLU A 436 17.68 -16.85 12.56
C GLU A 436 18.75 -16.83 11.45
N PRO A 437 19.55 -17.91 11.20
CA PRO A 437 20.49 -17.91 10.10
C PRO A 437 19.82 -17.74 8.73
N VAL A 438 18.65 -18.37 8.57
CA VAL A 438 17.87 -18.30 7.33
C VAL A 438 17.32 -16.90 7.13
N LEU A 439 16.82 -16.26 8.19
CA LEU A 439 16.34 -14.88 8.14
C LEU A 439 17.50 -13.91 7.90
N LYS A 440 18.61 -14.02 8.60
CA LYS A 440 19.81 -13.20 8.39
C LYS A 440 20.33 -13.30 6.95
N GLN A 441 20.38 -14.49 6.41
CA GLN A 441 20.76 -14.72 5.01
C GLN A 441 19.66 -14.25 4.04
N GLN A 442 18.39 -14.46 4.37
CA GLN A 442 17.27 -14.09 3.53
C GLN A 442 16.86 -12.64 3.67
N MET A 443 17.14 -11.97 4.78
CA MET A 443 16.82 -10.55 4.89
C MET A 443 17.67 -9.70 3.94
N SER A 444 18.90 -10.09 3.69
CA SER A 444 19.61 -9.54 2.53
C SER A 444 18.94 -9.93 1.20
N LEU A 445 18.33 -11.10 1.10
CA LEU A 445 17.58 -11.60 -0.05
C LEU A 445 16.08 -11.22 -0.02
N PHE A 446 15.44 -11.08 1.13
CA PHE A 446 13.99 -10.87 1.28
C PHE A 446 13.55 -9.44 1.02
N VAL A 447 14.28 -8.49 1.51
CA VAL A 447 14.17 -7.14 1.03
C VAL A 447 14.44 -7.14 -0.48
N THR A 448 15.24 -8.11 -0.95
CA THR A 448 15.59 -8.29 -2.37
C THR A 448 14.52 -9.02 -3.19
N THR A 449 13.66 -9.85 -2.65
CA THR A 449 12.72 -10.66 -3.45
C THR A 449 11.24 -10.30 -3.31
N SER A 450 10.81 -9.74 -2.16
CA SER A 450 9.43 -9.27 -1.98
C SER A 450 9.27 -7.75 -2.10
N GLY A 451 10.37 -7.01 -2.19
CA GLY A 451 10.37 -5.56 -2.12
C GLY A 451 10.10 -5.07 -0.69
N ALA A 452 10.44 -3.83 -0.42
CA ALA A 452 9.94 -3.15 0.75
C ALA A 452 8.49 -2.75 0.47
N LEU A 453 7.56 -3.27 1.25
CA LEU A 453 6.14 -2.96 1.10
C LEU A 453 5.80 -1.64 1.83
N HIS A 454 4.74 -1.00 1.40
CA HIS A 454 4.23 0.21 2.04
C HIS A 454 5.22 1.40 2.05
N PRO A 455 5.83 1.78 0.90
CA PRO A 455 6.72 2.93 0.86
C PRO A 455 5.98 4.21 1.23
N GLN A 456 6.64 5.08 2.03
CA GLN A 456 6.07 6.29 2.59
C GLN A 456 7.14 7.31 2.98
N GLY A 457 6.75 8.57 3.23
CA GLY A 457 7.58 9.57 3.89
C GLY A 457 8.51 10.40 3.00
N THR A 458 8.57 10.17 1.72
CA THR A 458 9.52 10.80 0.78
C THR A 458 9.28 12.28 0.49
N CYS A 459 8.09 12.79 0.84
CA CYS A 459 7.72 14.20 0.82
C CYS A 459 7.03 14.57 2.14
N ARG A 460 7.59 14.09 3.27
CA ARG A 460 6.92 14.12 4.58
C ARG A 460 6.38 15.49 4.95
N ALA A 461 5.20 15.48 5.58
CA ALA A 461 4.57 16.66 6.14
C ALA A 461 5.26 17.07 7.46
N GLY A 462 5.27 18.37 7.74
CA GLY A 462 5.83 18.89 8.97
C GLY A 462 5.48 20.36 9.19
N VAL A 463 5.95 20.89 10.30
CA VAL A 463 5.76 22.31 10.65
C VAL A 463 6.96 23.20 10.30
N ASP A 464 8.09 22.60 9.93
CA ASP A 464 9.32 23.30 9.57
C ASP A 464 9.75 22.95 8.14
N PRO A 465 9.85 23.93 7.21
CA PRO A 465 10.31 23.70 5.84
C PRO A 465 11.75 23.18 5.75
N LYS A 466 12.56 23.32 6.80
CA LYS A 466 13.92 22.78 6.83
C LYS A 466 13.95 21.26 6.98
N THR A 467 12.90 20.67 7.50
CA THR A 467 12.81 19.24 7.81
C THR A 467 11.68 18.52 7.08
N SER A 468 10.84 19.25 6.34
CA SER A 468 9.69 18.70 5.62
C SER A 468 9.56 19.27 4.20
N VAL A 469 8.78 18.62 3.36
CA VAL A 469 8.52 19.05 1.98
C VAL A 469 7.22 19.82 1.89
N VAL A 470 6.24 19.42 2.68
CA VAL A 470 4.91 20.01 2.71
C VAL A 470 4.51 20.35 4.14
N ASP A 471 3.52 21.25 4.27
CA ASP A 471 2.90 21.56 5.56
C ASP A 471 1.93 20.43 6.02
N THR A 472 1.23 20.65 7.11
CA THR A 472 0.31 19.67 7.70
C THR A 472 -0.97 19.46 6.86
N TRP A 473 -1.21 20.28 5.84
CA TRP A 473 -2.30 20.14 4.87
C TRP A 473 -1.84 19.49 3.55
N GLY A 474 -0.55 19.23 3.43
CA GLY A 474 0.07 18.70 2.22
C GLY A 474 0.49 19.77 1.21
N MET A 475 0.39 21.06 1.55
CA MET A 475 0.81 22.17 0.68
C MET A 475 2.33 22.31 0.66
N SER A 476 2.91 22.48 -0.53
CA SER A 476 4.35 22.65 -0.68
C SER A 476 4.84 23.95 -0.02
N TRP A 477 5.93 23.87 0.70
CA TRP A 477 6.61 25.04 1.28
C TRP A 477 7.21 25.97 0.20
N ASP A 478 7.68 25.41 -0.91
CA ASP A 478 8.52 26.10 -1.88
C ASP A 478 7.81 26.50 -3.16
N VAL A 479 6.65 25.89 -3.44
CA VAL A 479 5.88 26.15 -4.66
C VAL A 479 4.42 26.39 -4.29
N LYS A 480 3.93 27.59 -4.54
CA LYS A 480 2.52 27.92 -4.34
C LYS A 480 1.63 27.10 -5.28
N ASN A 481 0.39 26.83 -4.87
CA ASN A 481 -0.59 26.06 -5.65
C ASN A 481 -0.12 24.62 -5.98
N LEU A 482 0.77 24.06 -5.17
CA LEU A 482 1.24 22.68 -5.27
C LEU A 482 0.95 21.94 -3.97
N MET A 483 0.31 20.79 -4.06
CA MET A 483 -0.01 19.90 -2.94
C MET A 483 0.53 18.51 -3.19
N CYS A 484 0.97 17.79 -2.15
CA CYS A 484 1.15 16.33 -2.18
C CYS A 484 0.01 15.67 -1.39
N CYS A 485 -0.59 14.61 -1.95
CA CYS A 485 -1.73 13.92 -1.34
C CYS A 485 -1.67 12.40 -1.57
N ASP A 486 -0.69 11.75 -0.96
CA ASP A 486 -0.47 10.30 -1.02
C ASP A 486 0.43 9.83 0.14
N ALA A 487 0.96 8.60 0.08
CA ALA A 487 1.83 8.05 1.11
C ALA A 487 3.14 8.84 1.31
N SER A 488 3.56 9.64 0.34
CA SER A 488 4.81 10.41 0.45
C SER A 488 4.80 11.41 1.60
N ILE A 489 3.61 11.89 2.01
CA ILE A 489 3.49 12.92 3.05
C ILE A 489 3.48 12.37 4.47
N ILE A 490 3.40 11.05 4.67
CA ILE A 490 3.38 10.43 6.01
C ILE A 490 4.70 10.77 6.73
N PRO A 491 4.66 11.37 7.95
CA PRO A 491 5.86 11.92 8.57
C PRO A 491 6.89 10.90 9.03
N ASN A 492 6.44 9.70 9.44
CA ASN A 492 7.28 8.63 9.99
C ASN A 492 6.68 7.27 9.71
N HIS A 493 7.32 6.18 10.16
CA HIS A 493 6.73 4.85 10.14
C HIS A 493 5.37 4.81 10.81
N ILE A 494 4.48 3.97 10.26
CA ILE A 494 3.21 3.63 10.89
C ILE A 494 3.18 2.14 11.22
N SER A 495 2.52 1.80 12.31
CA SER A 495 2.35 0.41 12.77
C SER A 495 1.16 -0.30 12.12
N SER A 496 0.81 0.09 10.90
CA SER A 496 -0.31 -0.44 10.13
C SER A 496 -0.06 -0.36 8.63
N ASN A 497 -0.87 -1.07 7.86
CA ASN A 497 -0.90 -0.88 6.41
C ASN A 497 -1.33 0.57 6.08
N PRO A 498 -0.68 1.29 5.16
CA PRO A 498 -0.85 2.74 5.03
C PRO A 498 -2.17 3.18 4.38
N ASN A 499 -2.90 2.27 3.72
CA ASN A 499 -4.05 2.64 2.89
C ASN A 499 -5.14 3.40 3.66
N ALA A 500 -5.45 2.99 4.91
CA ALA A 500 -6.42 3.67 5.75
C ALA A 500 -5.99 5.11 6.06
N LEU A 501 -4.73 5.31 6.46
CA LEU A 501 -4.20 6.65 6.74
C LEU A 501 -4.16 7.52 5.49
N ILE A 502 -3.72 7.00 4.34
CA ILE A 502 -3.69 7.75 3.07
C ILE A 502 -5.09 8.27 2.72
N MET A 503 -6.12 7.46 2.86
CA MET A 503 -7.48 7.88 2.54
C MET A 503 -8.05 8.87 3.56
N ALA A 504 -7.72 8.72 4.84
CA ALA A 504 -8.08 9.71 5.86
C ALA A 504 -7.35 11.05 5.64
N LEU A 505 -6.08 11.03 5.24
CA LEU A 505 -5.33 12.23 4.82
C LEU A 505 -5.98 12.90 3.61
N SER A 506 -6.41 12.10 2.63
CA SER A 506 -7.08 12.62 1.43
C SER A 506 -8.46 13.20 1.73
N SER A 507 -9.20 12.59 2.67
CA SER A 507 -10.45 13.15 3.19
C SER A 507 -10.23 14.52 3.87
N ARG A 508 -9.16 14.63 4.68
CA ARG A 508 -8.78 15.90 5.32
C ARG A 508 -8.35 16.95 4.29
N ALA A 509 -7.54 16.54 3.31
CA ALA A 509 -7.15 17.40 2.20
C ALA A 509 -8.37 17.87 1.37
N ALA A 510 -9.38 17.01 1.18
CA ALA A 510 -10.59 17.38 0.46
C ALA A 510 -11.40 18.47 1.18
N ASP A 511 -11.53 18.41 2.49
CA ASP A 511 -12.19 19.45 3.28
C ASP A 511 -11.45 20.79 3.13
N TYR A 512 -10.11 20.77 3.16
CA TYR A 512 -9.27 21.94 2.95
C TYR A 512 -9.41 22.49 1.52
N VAL A 513 -9.26 21.65 0.50
CA VAL A 513 -9.34 22.06 -0.92
C VAL A 513 -10.71 22.64 -1.24
N ASN A 514 -11.78 22.01 -0.77
CA ASN A 514 -13.13 22.52 -1.00
C ASN A 514 -13.34 23.93 -0.40
N ARG A 515 -12.90 24.16 0.82
CA ARG A 515 -13.10 25.42 1.54
C ARG A 515 -12.13 26.49 1.09
N GLU A 516 -10.85 26.22 1.19
CA GLU A 516 -9.80 27.24 1.05
C GLU A 516 -9.38 27.47 -0.42
N ILE A 517 -9.43 26.42 -1.25
CA ILE A 517 -8.97 26.52 -2.65
C ILE A 517 -10.14 26.75 -3.60
N LEU A 518 -11.21 25.97 -3.48
CA LEU A 518 -12.36 26.07 -4.36
C LEU A 518 -13.39 27.11 -3.90
N GLY A 519 -13.36 27.48 -2.62
CA GLY A 519 -14.28 28.49 -2.05
C GLY A 519 -15.72 28.00 -1.91
N ALA A 520 -15.90 26.70 -1.76
CA ALA A 520 -17.22 26.08 -1.63
C ALA A 520 -17.84 26.35 -0.25
N ARG A 521 -18.98 27.08 -0.21
CA ARG A 521 -19.57 27.59 1.04
C ARG A 521 -20.48 26.59 1.78
N ASN A 522 -20.98 25.55 1.10
CA ASN A 522 -21.99 24.63 1.64
C ASN A 522 -21.51 23.17 1.63
N VAL A 523 -20.20 22.95 1.73
CA VAL A 523 -19.65 21.59 1.78
C VAL A 523 -19.63 21.10 3.21
N ARG A 524 -20.28 19.96 3.47
CA ARG A 524 -20.15 19.25 4.74
C ARG A 524 -18.73 18.70 4.90
N THR A 525 -18.11 19.00 6.02
CA THR A 525 -16.85 18.35 6.40
C THR A 525 -17.09 16.93 6.87
N ALA A 526 -16.01 16.16 7.01
CA ALA A 526 -16.11 14.83 7.61
C ALA A 526 -16.72 14.88 9.04
N ALA A 527 -16.42 15.93 9.80
CA ALA A 527 -17.02 16.14 11.13
C ALA A 527 -18.53 16.39 11.05
N ASP A 528 -18.97 17.30 10.15
CA ASP A 528 -20.39 17.62 9.96
C ASP A 528 -21.23 16.39 9.54
N GLU A 529 -20.62 15.49 8.75
CA GLU A 529 -21.28 14.24 8.32
C GLU A 529 -21.53 13.30 9.50
N ILE A 530 -20.57 13.15 10.40
CA ILE A 530 -20.67 12.27 11.56
C ILE A 530 -21.66 12.83 12.58
N GLU A 531 -21.61 14.14 12.87
CA GLU A 531 -22.55 14.78 13.78
C GLU A 531 -24.01 14.61 13.32
N SER A 532 -24.27 14.70 12.00
CA SER A 532 -25.61 14.52 11.46
C SER A 532 -26.17 13.11 11.62
N GLU A 533 -25.33 12.08 11.77
CA GLU A 533 -25.75 10.69 11.97
C GLU A 533 -26.02 10.34 13.43
N VAL A 534 -25.33 11.00 14.37
CA VAL A 534 -25.54 10.80 15.81
C VAL A 534 -26.91 11.36 16.24
N HIS A 535 -27.48 12.30 15.47
CA HIS A 535 -28.78 12.94 15.76
C HIS A 535 -29.95 12.36 14.96
N GLN A 536 -29.74 11.35 14.12
CA GLN A 536 -30.78 10.53 13.45
C GLN A 536 -30.92 9.17 14.15
#